data_9a5a068cb791d97e5b33197741193724
#
_entry.id   9a5a068cb791d97e5b33197741193724
#
_cell.length_a   1.000
_cell.length_b   1.000
_cell.length_c   1.000
_cell.angle_alpha   90.00
_cell.angle_beta   90.00
_cell.angle_gamma   90.00
#
_symmetry.space_group_name_H-M   'P 1'
#
loop_
_entity.id
_entity.type
_entity.pdbx_description
1 polymer ?
#
loop_
_entity_poly.entity_id
_entity_poly.type
_entity_poly.pdbx_seq_one_letter_code
_entity_poly.pdbx_strand_id
1 'polypeptide(L)'
;DQAFWKHPGFTIRGYMRAILGILLRKNMGGGSTITLQLAGTLYANRREISIKRKLVELWWALQLERRYTKEEILEMYLNRMIMGPGVYGVEAASQYYFGHSARDINIAESAILVIQLSSPTTYNPYRNPGIAKARSKEVLEQMIKLGFVERVKAEEEFLTFWDNYDYTRAPTSAFYN
;
A
#
# COMPACT_ATOMS: atom_id res chain seq x y z
N ASP A 1 6.49 5.22 1.45
CA ASP A 1 7.08 5.88 2.63
C ASP A 1 8.56 5.47 2.78
N GLN A 2 9.44 6.10 1.99
CA GLN A 2 10.87 5.76 1.96
C GLN A 2 11.60 6.05 3.28
N ALA A 3 11.06 6.92 4.10
CA ALA A 3 11.64 7.31 5.38
C ALA A 3 10.98 6.62 6.58
N PHE A 4 10.15 5.60 6.35
CA PHE A 4 9.38 4.93 7.41
C PHE A 4 10.21 4.55 8.63
N TRP A 5 11.39 3.96 8.40
CA TRP A 5 12.30 3.51 9.45
C TRP A 5 13.00 4.64 10.24
N LYS A 6 12.90 5.90 9.76
CA LYS A 6 13.70 7.03 10.28
C LYS A 6 12.88 8.10 10.98
N HIS A 7 11.56 8.21 10.70
CA HIS A 7 10.73 9.27 11.27
C HIS A 7 9.87 8.76 12.44
N PRO A 8 9.43 9.64 13.37
CA PRO A 8 8.60 9.28 14.53
C PRO A 8 7.09 9.24 14.17
N GLY A 9 6.74 8.47 13.15
CA GLY A 9 5.34 8.29 12.71
C GLY A 9 4.82 9.34 11.73
N PHE A 10 5.48 10.47 11.57
CA PHE A 10 5.11 11.49 10.59
C PHE A 10 6.33 12.30 10.13
N THR A 11 6.17 13.01 9.00
CA THR A 11 7.14 14.01 8.56
C THR A 11 6.46 15.38 8.55
N ILE A 12 7.13 16.39 9.13
CA ILE A 12 6.58 17.75 9.21
C ILE A 12 6.17 18.26 7.82
N ARG A 13 7.06 18.09 6.83
CA ARG A 13 6.80 18.52 5.44
C ARG A 13 5.59 17.83 4.81
N GLY A 14 5.46 16.51 5.00
CA GLY A 14 4.34 15.73 4.49
C GLY A 14 3.02 16.11 5.18
N TYR A 15 3.07 16.27 6.50
CA TYR A 15 1.90 16.62 7.30
C TYR A 15 1.36 18.04 6.97
N MET A 16 2.25 19.03 6.88
CA MET A 16 1.88 20.40 6.48
C MET A 16 1.30 20.44 5.08
N ARG A 17 1.88 19.70 4.13
CA ARG A 17 1.33 19.58 2.77
C ARG A 17 -0.09 18.99 2.79
N ALA A 18 -0.35 17.99 3.62
CA ALA A 18 -1.68 17.40 3.74
C ALA A 18 -2.71 18.39 4.31
N ILE A 19 -2.33 19.18 5.33
CA ILE A 19 -3.19 20.23 5.89
C ILE A 19 -3.47 21.34 4.86
N LEU A 20 -2.45 21.82 4.16
CA LEU A 20 -2.60 22.82 3.10
C LEU A 20 -3.51 22.31 1.97
N GLY A 21 -3.40 21.03 1.61
CA GLY A 21 -4.30 20.40 0.65
C GLY A 21 -5.77 20.44 1.07
N ILE A 22 -6.06 20.21 2.36
CA ILE A 22 -7.42 20.32 2.90
C ILE A 22 -7.91 21.78 2.84
N LEU A 23 -7.10 22.73 3.30
CA LEU A 23 -7.45 24.16 3.29
C LEU A 23 -7.71 24.71 1.89
N LEU A 24 -6.89 24.32 0.94
CA LEU A 24 -6.98 24.76 -0.46
C LEU A 24 -7.95 23.91 -1.30
N ARG A 25 -8.57 22.87 -0.71
CA ARG A 25 -9.42 21.89 -1.41
C ARG A 25 -8.74 21.28 -2.64
N LYS A 26 -7.41 21.10 -2.57
CA LYS A 26 -6.59 20.54 -3.64
C LYS A 26 -5.95 19.24 -3.19
N ASN A 27 -5.93 18.23 -4.06
CA ASN A 27 -5.14 17.03 -3.83
C ASN A 27 -3.66 17.34 -4.08
N MET A 28 -2.89 17.58 -3.02
CA MET A 28 -1.46 17.90 -3.09
C MET A 28 -0.56 16.67 -3.01
N GLY A 29 -1.13 15.48 -3.26
CA GLY A 29 -0.40 14.21 -3.25
C GLY A 29 -0.15 13.66 -1.84
N GLY A 30 0.42 12.44 -1.78
CA GLY A 30 0.64 11.67 -0.55
C GLY A 30 1.50 12.40 0.48
N GLY A 31 0.87 12.88 1.54
CA GLY A 31 1.56 13.48 2.69
C GLY A 31 1.48 12.63 3.95
N SER A 32 0.74 11.51 3.91
CA SER A 32 0.56 10.62 5.05
C SER A 32 1.58 9.49 5.03
N THR A 33 2.21 9.23 6.16
CA THR A 33 3.11 8.11 6.39
C THR A 33 2.32 6.81 6.60
N ILE A 34 3.01 5.67 6.62
CA ILE A 34 2.43 4.36 6.97
C ILE A 34 1.73 4.44 8.34
N THR A 35 2.38 5.01 9.35
CA THR A 35 1.82 5.12 10.70
C THR A 35 0.58 6.02 10.74
N LEU A 36 0.58 7.16 10.04
CA LEU A 36 -0.60 8.03 9.92
C LEU A 36 -1.77 7.33 9.19
N GLN A 37 -1.47 6.54 8.16
CA GLN A 37 -2.50 5.77 7.46
C GLN A 37 -3.09 4.67 8.33
N LEU A 38 -2.25 3.96 9.09
CA LEU A 38 -2.71 2.96 10.06
C LEU A 38 -3.58 3.61 11.14
N ALA A 39 -3.10 4.69 11.75
CA ALA A 39 -3.85 5.45 12.75
C ALA A 39 -5.22 5.91 12.21
N GLY A 40 -5.24 6.43 10.99
CA GLY A 40 -6.48 6.83 10.32
C GLY A 40 -7.44 5.68 10.07
N THR A 41 -6.92 4.48 9.78
CA THR A 41 -7.73 3.29 9.55
C THR A 41 -8.32 2.73 10.85
N LEU A 42 -7.57 2.78 11.94
CA LEU A 42 -7.97 2.20 13.22
C LEU A 42 -8.87 3.14 14.06
N TYR A 43 -8.62 4.45 14.02
CA TYR A 43 -9.15 5.39 15.01
C TYR A 43 -9.85 6.62 14.43
N ALA A 44 -9.86 6.79 13.11
CA ALA A 44 -10.49 7.95 12.48
C ALA A 44 -11.52 7.55 11.41
N ASN A 45 -12.54 8.41 11.22
CA ASN A 45 -13.49 8.23 10.13
C ASN A 45 -12.85 8.65 8.79
N ARG A 46 -12.40 7.69 7.99
CA ARG A 46 -11.73 7.96 6.70
C ARG A 46 -12.62 8.63 5.64
N ARG A 47 -13.95 8.62 5.82
CA ARG A 47 -14.87 9.31 4.92
C ARG A 47 -14.88 10.82 5.13
N GLU A 48 -14.46 11.29 6.31
CA GLU A 48 -14.40 12.71 6.63
C GLU A 48 -13.08 13.33 6.15
N ILE A 49 -13.15 14.39 5.37
CA ILE A 49 -11.99 15.19 4.96
C ILE A 49 -11.97 16.46 5.82
N SER A 50 -11.27 16.41 6.94
CA SER A 50 -11.20 17.53 7.88
C SER A 50 -9.83 17.62 8.57
N ILE A 51 -9.51 18.84 9.03
CA ILE A 51 -8.32 19.07 9.86
C ILE A 51 -8.44 18.31 11.18
N LYS A 52 -9.66 18.24 11.76
CA LYS A 52 -9.92 17.47 12.98
C LYS A 52 -9.50 16.03 12.83
N ARG A 53 -9.88 15.39 11.72
CA ARG A 53 -9.42 14.03 11.43
C ARG A 53 -7.90 13.92 11.39
N LYS A 54 -7.21 14.88 10.77
CA LYS A 54 -5.74 14.89 10.68
C LYS A 54 -5.07 15.04 12.06
N LEU A 55 -5.66 15.79 12.95
CA LEU A 55 -5.17 15.87 14.33
C LEU A 55 -5.35 14.55 15.08
N VAL A 56 -6.49 13.88 14.90
CA VAL A 56 -6.73 12.54 15.48
C VAL A 56 -5.74 11.52 14.91
N GLU A 57 -5.52 11.51 13.60
CA GLU A 57 -4.52 10.64 12.96
C GLU A 57 -3.11 10.87 13.53
N LEU A 58 -2.71 12.13 13.71
CA LEU A 58 -1.40 12.49 14.27
C LEU A 58 -1.25 12.02 15.71
N TRP A 59 -2.26 12.28 16.54
CA TRP A 59 -2.26 11.86 17.94
C TRP A 59 -2.08 10.35 18.08
N TRP A 60 -2.87 9.58 17.34
CA TRP A 60 -2.79 8.13 17.37
C TRP A 60 -1.52 7.59 16.73
N ALA A 61 -0.99 8.22 15.69
CA ALA A 61 0.29 7.85 15.12
C ALA A 61 1.42 7.98 16.14
N LEU A 62 1.44 9.06 16.92
CA LEU A 62 2.41 9.25 18.02
C LEU A 62 2.22 8.20 19.14
N GLN A 63 0.97 7.80 19.45
CA GLN A 63 0.72 6.74 20.43
C GLN A 63 1.19 5.37 19.91
N LEU A 64 0.99 5.06 18.64
CA LEU A 64 1.48 3.83 18.03
C LEU A 64 3.01 3.77 18.08
N GLU A 65 3.71 4.82 17.65
CA GLU A 65 5.18 4.87 17.65
C GLU A 65 5.81 4.83 19.06
N ARG A 66 5.05 5.20 20.10
CA ARG A 66 5.51 5.08 21.50
C ARG A 66 5.37 3.69 22.08
N ARG A 67 4.46 2.87 21.52
CA ARG A 67 4.06 1.57 22.10
C ARG A 67 4.54 0.38 21.29
N TYR A 68 4.79 0.56 20.01
CA TYR A 68 5.10 -0.49 19.06
C TYR A 68 6.37 -0.18 18.29
N THR A 69 7.11 -1.22 17.93
CA THR A 69 8.27 -1.11 17.04
C THR A 69 7.84 -0.79 15.61
N LYS A 70 8.78 -0.39 14.76
CA LYS A 70 8.49 -0.15 13.33
C LYS A 70 8.03 -1.43 12.63
N GLU A 71 8.57 -2.56 12.98
CA GLU A 71 8.21 -3.87 12.47
C GLU A 71 6.75 -4.20 12.82
N GLU A 72 6.36 -4.04 14.08
CA GLU A 72 4.98 -4.26 14.53
C GLU A 72 3.98 -3.31 13.86
N ILE A 73 4.35 -2.02 13.69
CA ILE A 73 3.51 -1.06 12.98
C ILE A 73 3.35 -1.45 11.51
N LEU A 74 4.43 -1.89 10.85
CA LEU A 74 4.36 -2.35 9.46
C LEU A 74 3.52 -3.62 9.33
N GLU A 75 3.66 -4.56 10.24
CA GLU A 75 2.85 -5.79 10.29
C GLU A 75 1.36 -5.45 10.44
N MET A 76 1.00 -4.61 11.43
CA MET A 76 -0.38 -4.14 11.62
C MET A 76 -0.92 -3.44 10.36
N TYR A 77 -0.09 -2.62 9.70
CA TYR A 77 -0.46 -1.93 8.46
C TYR A 77 -0.74 -2.92 7.34
N LEU A 78 0.18 -3.84 7.06
CA LEU A 78 0.05 -4.84 6.01
C LEU A 78 -1.14 -5.78 6.23
N ASN A 79 -1.47 -6.09 7.49
CA ASN A 79 -2.62 -6.93 7.84
C ASN A 79 -3.97 -6.21 7.81
N ARG A 80 -3.97 -4.87 7.82
CA ARG A 80 -5.22 -4.09 7.97
C ARG A 80 -5.66 -3.36 6.72
N MET A 81 -4.75 -3.08 5.78
CA MET A 81 -5.08 -2.26 4.62
C MET A 81 -5.99 -2.98 3.63
N ILE A 82 -6.87 -2.21 3.01
CA ILE A 82 -7.74 -2.68 1.91
C ILE A 82 -6.86 -2.81 0.67
N MET A 83 -6.81 -4.01 0.09
CA MET A 83 -6.02 -4.33 -1.09
C MET A 83 -6.87 -4.83 -2.27
N GLY A 84 -8.18 -4.89 -2.10
CA GLY A 84 -9.14 -5.30 -3.12
C GLY A 84 -10.57 -5.16 -2.64
N PRO A 85 -11.57 -5.46 -3.47
CA PRO A 85 -12.98 -5.49 -3.06
C PRO A 85 -13.21 -6.56 -1.99
N GLY A 86 -13.43 -6.15 -0.73
CA GLY A 86 -13.57 -7.07 0.40
C GLY A 86 -12.28 -7.77 0.85
N VAL A 87 -11.13 -7.40 0.28
CA VAL A 87 -9.83 -8.01 0.55
C VAL A 87 -9.03 -7.13 1.51
N TYR A 88 -8.75 -7.64 2.70
CA TYR A 88 -8.03 -6.94 3.76
C TYR A 88 -6.76 -7.69 4.12
N GLY A 89 -5.66 -6.97 4.09
CA GLY A 89 -4.34 -7.49 4.45
C GLY A 89 -3.62 -8.23 3.32
N VAL A 90 -2.31 -8.37 3.51
CA VAL A 90 -1.39 -8.87 2.49
C VAL A 90 -1.60 -10.36 2.19
N GLU A 91 -1.92 -11.17 3.21
CA GLU A 91 -2.16 -12.61 3.02
C GLU A 91 -3.42 -12.85 2.18
N ALA A 92 -4.55 -12.21 2.54
CA ALA A 92 -5.78 -12.31 1.76
C ALA A 92 -5.59 -11.75 0.34
N ALA A 93 -4.79 -10.69 0.17
CA ALA A 93 -4.50 -10.13 -1.15
C ALA A 93 -3.64 -11.08 -2.00
N SER A 94 -2.63 -11.74 -1.42
CA SER A 94 -1.83 -12.75 -2.10
C SER A 94 -2.69 -13.91 -2.61
N GLN A 95 -3.54 -14.46 -1.73
CA GLN A 95 -4.49 -15.51 -2.11
C GLN A 95 -5.45 -15.05 -3.21
N TYR A 96 -5.96 -13.80 -3.11
CA TYR A 96 -6.90 -13.25 -4.07
C TYR A 96 -6.27 -13.03 -5.45
N TYR A 97 -5.08 -12.44 -5.52
CA TYR A 97 -4.44 -12.09 -6.79
C TYR A 97 -3.61 -13.21 -7.39
N PHE A 98 -2.99 -14.06 -6.56
CA PHE A 98 -2.00 -15.04 -7.01
C PHE A 98 -2.36 -16.49 -6.66
N GLY A 99 -3.21 -16.72 -5.65
CA GLY A 99 -3.66 -18.05 -5.25
C GLY A 99 -2.69 -18.81 -4.34
N HIS A 100 -1.73 -18.10 -3.72
CA HIS A 100 -0.78 -18.67 -2.77
C HIS A 100 -0.48 -17.71 -1.61
N SER A 101 0.26 -18.20 -0.59
CA SER A 101 0.59 -17.42 0.60
C SER A 101 1.48 -16.22 0.28
N ALA A 102 1.30 -15.14 1.05
CA ALA A 102 2.16 -13.97 1.00
C ALA A 102 3.63 -14.26 1.38
N ARG A 103 3.91 -15.43 1.99
CA ARG A 103 5.29 -15.87 2.27
C ARG A 103 6.06 -16.26 1.01
N ASP A 104 5.33 -16.66 -0.02
CA ASP A 104 5.89 -17.23 -1.26
C ASP A 104 5.87 -16.23 -2.42
N ILE A 105 5.47 -14.97 -2.18
CA ILE A 105 5.42 -13.96 -3.23
C ILE A 105 6.79 -13.61 -3.77
N ASN A 106 6.87 -13.47 -5.08
CA ASN A 106 8.06 -13.03 -5.78
C ASN A 106 8.16 -11.48 -5.87
N ILE A 107 9.20 -10.97 -6.53
CA ILE A 107 9.43 -9.53 -6.68
C ILE A 107 8.31 -8.85 -7.46
N ALA A 108 7.83 -9.45 -8.54
CA ALA A 108 6.77 -8.90 -9.37
C ALA A 108 5.43 -8.81 -8.61
N GLU A 109 5.07 -9.88 -7.90
CA GLU A 109 3.88 -9.95 -7.05
C GLU A 109 3.94 -8.94 -5.91
N SER A 110 5.10 -8.77 -5.28
CA SER A 110 5.33 -7.74 -4.26
C SER A 110 5.05 -6.34 -4.80
N ALA A 111 5.53 -6.02 -6.01
CA ALA A 111 5.27 -4.73 -6.66
C ALA A 111 3.77 -4.53 -6.95
N ILE A 112 3.04 -5.59 -7.32
CA ILE A 112 1.60 -5.56 -7.55
C ILE A 112 0.83 -5.34 -6.25
N LEU A 113 1.19 -6.01 -5.14
CA LEU A 113 0.55 -5.77 -3.85
C LEU A 113 0.77 -4.33 -3.36
N VAL A 114 1.95 -3.77 -3.56
CA VAL A 114 2.26 -2.38 -3.15
C VAL A 114 1.37 -1.36 -3.87
N ILE A 115 1.07 -1.53 -5.15
CA ILE A 115 0.19 -0.58 -5.85
C ILE A 115 -1.26 -0.66 -5.38
N GLN A 116 -1.72 -1.83 -4.87
CA GLN A 116 -3.07 -1.95 -4.30
C GLN A 116 -3.27 -1.04 -3.08
N LEU A 117 -2.22 -0.77 -2.29
CA LEU A 117 -2.29 0.14 -1.14
C LEU A 117 -2.70 1.57 -1.50
N SER A 118 -2.45 1.99 -2.74
CA SER A 118 -2.81 3.34 -3.19
C SER A 118 -4.19 3.42 -3.84
N SER A 119 -4.57 2.46 -4.64
CA SER A 119 -5.90 2.40 -5.26
C SER A 119 -6.23 0.98 -5.76
N PRO A 120 -6.82 0.11 -4.93
CA PRO A 120 -7.09 -1.26 -5.30
C PRO A 120 -8.15 -1.41 -6.40
N THR A 121 -8.95 -0.37 -6.66
CA THR A 121 -9.91 -0.36 -7.76
C THR A 121 -9.25 -0.03 -9.10
N THR A 122 -8.37 0.98 -9.09
CA THR A 122 -7.68 1.45 -10.31
C THR A 122 -6.61 0.49 -10.76
N TYR A 123 -5.84 -0.05 -9.81
CA TYR A 123 -4.68 -0.92 -10.08
C TYR A 123 -5.00 -2.42 -9.98
N ASN A 124 -6.28 -2.79 -10.01
CA ASN A 124 -6.68 -4.18 -10.04
C ASN A 124 -6.22 -4.86 -11.34
N PRO A 125 -5.36 -5.88 -11.29
CA PRO A 125 -4.82 -6.51 -12.49
C PRO A 125 -5.86 -7.27 -13.31
N TYR A 126 -6.96 -7.75 -12.69
CA TYR A 126 -8.07 -8.39 -13.40
C TYR A 126 -8.93 -7.40 -14.19
N ARG A 127 -9.06 -6.16 -13.70
CA ARG A 127 -9.89 -5.13 -14.34
C ARG A 127 -9.10 -4.24 -15.29
N ASN A 128 -7.89 -3.87 -14.89
CA ASN A 128 -7.06 -2.90 -15.59
C ASN A 128 -5.62 -3.39 -15.73
N PRO A 129 -5.37 -4.54 -16.41
CA PRO A 129 -4.04 -5.17 -16.45
C PRO A 129 -2.94 -4.24 -16.98
N GLY A 130 -3.23 -3.45 -18.02
CA GLY A 130 -2.25 -2.51 -18.59
C GLY A 130 -1.84 -1.42 -17.60
N ILE A 131 -2.80 -0.87 -16.85
CA ILE A 131 -2.52 0.16 -15.82
C ILE A 131 -1.77 -0.46 -14.64
N ALA A 132 -2.17 -1.67 -14.21
CA ALA A 132 -1.50 -2.39 -13.14
C ALA A 132 -0.05 -2.74 -13.53
N LYS A 133 0.18 -3.25 -14.75
CA LYS A 133 1.52 -3.54 -15.29
C LYS A 133 2.40 -2.29 -15.30
N ALA A 134 1.92 -1.19 -15.85
CA ALA A 134 2.67 0.07 -15.91
C ALA A 134 3.04 0.57 -14.50
N ARG A 135 2.08 0.57 -13.57
CA ARG A 135 2.29 1.08 -12.23
C ARG A 135 3.18 0.19 -11.37
N SER A 136 3.04 -1.15 -11.47
CA SER A 136 3.93 -2.08 -10.78
C SER A 136 5.36 -2.01 -11.31
N LYS A 137 5.55 -1.72 -12.61
CA LYS A 137 6.88 -1.46 -13.17
C LYS A 137 7.56 -0.24 -12.54
N GLU A 138 6.82 0.85 -12.27
CA GLU A 138 7.37 2.01 -11.57
C GLU A 138 7.82 1.65 -10.14
N VAL A 139 7.08 0.78 -9.44
CA VAL A 139 7.49 0.28 -8.11
C VAL A 139 8.75 -0.56 -8.23
N LEU A 140 8.82 -1.46 -9.21
CA LEU A 140 9.99 -2.29 -9.48
C LEU A 140 11.24 -1.44 -9.71
N GLU A 141 11.15 -0.42 -10.55
CA GLU A 141 12.25 0.51 -10.81
C GLU A 141 12.71 1.24 -9.55
N GLN A 142 11.78 1.59 -8.65
CA GLN A 142 12.15 2.16 -7.36
C GLN A 142 12.87 1.14 -6.45
N MET A 143 12.44 -0.12 -6.42
CA MET A 143 13.10 -1.18 -5.66
C MET A 143 14.54 -1.40 -6.16
N ILE A 144 14.74 -1.42 -7.49
CA ILE A 144 16.06 -1.52 -8.12
C ILE A 144 16.93 -0.29 -7.76
N LYS A 145 16.39 0.90 -7.94
CA LYS A 145 17.10 2.17 -7.66
C LYS A 145 17.55 2.29 -6.20
N LEU A 146 16.77 1.74 -5.27
CA LEU A 146 17.08 1.74 -3.84
C LEU A 146 17.97 0.55 -3.42
N GLY A 147 18.34 -0.34 -4.33
CA GLY A 147 19.21 -1.48 -4.08
C GLY A 147 18.55 -2.64 -3.32
N PHE A 148 17.22 -2.69 -3.28
CA PHE A 148 16.51 -3.81 -2.64
C PHE A 148 16.52 -5.09 -3.47
N VAL A 149 16.60 -4.96 -4.77
CA VAL A 149 16.60 -6.09 -5.72
C VAL A 149 17.60 -5.85 -6.85
N GLU A 150 18.16 -6.93 -7.39
CA GLU A 150 19.02 -6.88 -8.56
C GLU A 150 18.19 -6.68 -9.83
N ARG A 151 18.66 -5.81 -10.75
CA ARG A 151 17.91 -5.43 -11.96
C ARG A 151 17.56 -6.63 -12.84
N VAL A 152 18.56 -7.47 -13.18
CA VAL A 152 18.36 -8.59 -14.10
C VAL A 152 17.28 -9.54 -13.58
N LYS A 153 17.42 -9.96 -12.32
CA LYS A 153 16.45 -10.84 -11.66
C LYS A 153 15.06 -10.21 -11.59
N ALA A 154 14.98 -8.94 -11.22
CA ALA A 154 13.72 -8.24 -11.06
C ALA A 154 12.96 -8.07 -12.38
N GLU A 155 13.66 -7.74 -13.47
CA GLU A 155 13.09 -7.62 -14.81
C GLU A 155 12.64 -8.99 -15.36
N GLU A 156 13.42 -10.03 -15.15
CA GLU A 156 13.07 -11.40 -15.56
C GLU A 156 11.81 -11.89 -14.85
N GLU A 157 11.74 -11.79 -13.53
CA GLU A 157 10.55 -12.18 -12.76
C GLU A 157 9.33 -11.36 -13.16
N PHE A 158 9.50 -10.06 -13.41
CA PHE A 158 8.42 -9.17 -13.81
C PHE A 158 7.85 -9.54 -15.20
N LEU A 159 8.70 -9.79 -16.17
CA LEU A 159 8.27 -10.21 -17.51
C LEU A 159 7.58 -11.58 -17.45
N THR A 160 8.21 -12.56 -16.79
CA THR A 160 7.67 -13.90 -16.63
C THR A 160 6.29 -13.87 -15.95
N PHE A 161 6.11 -13.06 -14.91
CA PHE A 161 4.82 -12.91 -14.25
C PHE A 161 3.76 -12.40 -15.23
N TRP A 162 4.00 -11.26 -15.89
CA TRP A 162 2.99 -10.62 -16.74
C TRP A 162 2.70 -11.39 -18.03
N ASP A 163 3.61 -12.19 -18.52
CA ASP A 163 3.41 -13.04 -19.71
C ASP A 163 2.56 -14.29 -19.38
N ASN A 164 2.61 -14.76 -18.13
CA ASN A 164 1.88 -15.95 -17.67
C ASN A 164 0.66 -15.63 -16.81
N TYR A 165 0.39 -14.35 -16.46
CA TYR A 165 -0.71 -13.99 -15.58
C TYR A 165 -2.07 -14.21 -16.25
N ASP A 166 -2.89 -15.05 -15.63
CA ASP A 166 -4.25 -15.33 -16.10
C ASP A 166 -5.24 -14.25 -15.66
N TYR A 167 -5.52 -13.33 -16.56
CA TYR A 167 -6.51 -12.24 -16.33
C TYR A 167 -7.96 -12.74 -16.28
N THR A 168 -8.23 -13.96 -16.74
CA THR A 168 -9.58 -14.52 -16.84
C THR A 168 -9.98 -15.25 -15.56
N ARG A 169 -9.03 -15.55 -14.71
CA ARG A 169 -9.25 -16.16 -13.41
C ARG A 169 -9.98 -15.17 -12.50
N ALA A 170 -11.30 -15.15 -12.61
CA ALA A 170 -12.10 -14.43 -11.64
C ALA A 170 -11.76 -14.96 -10.23
N PRO A 171 -11.43 -14.08 -9.29
CA PRO A 171 -11.19 -14.52 -7.92
C PRO A 171 -12.43 -15.26 -7.45
N THR A 172 -12.25 -16.48 -6.98
CA THR A 172 -13.33 -17.29 -6.44
C THR A 172 -14.02 -16.47 -5.36
N SER A 173 -15.34 -16.35 -5.43
CA SER A 173 -16.21 -15.64 -4.49
C SER A 173 -16.17 -16.17 -3.05
N ALA A 174 -15.21 -17.02 -2.72
CA ALA A 174 -15.00 -17.65 -1.42
C ALA A 174 -14.67 -16.67 -0.27
N PHE A 175 -14.43 -15.39 -0.58
CA PHE A 175 -14.13 -14.36 0.43
C PHE A 175 -15.32 -13.46 0.77
N TYR A 176 -16.53 -13.76 0.26
CA TYR A 176 -17.74 -12.96 0.49
C TYR A 176 -18.76 -13.61 1.43
N ASN A 177 -18.36 -14.62 2.22
CA ASN A 177 -19.20 -15.20 3.27
C ASN A 177 -18.77 -14.72 4.65
#